data_4019e5fb99f4964e3384715d5c25c649
#
_entry.id   4019e5fb99f4964e3384715d5c25c649
#
_cell.length_a   1.000
_cell.length_b   1.000
_cell.length_c   1.000
_cell.angle_alpha   90.00
_cell.angle_beta   90.00
_cell.angle_gamma   90.00
#
_symmetry.space_group_name_H-M   'P 1'
#
loop_
_entity.id
_entity.type
_entity.pdbx_description
1 polymer ?
#
loop_
_entity_poly.entity_id
_entity_poly.type
_entity_poly.pdbx_seq_one_letter_code
_entity_poly.pdbx_strand_id
1 'polypeptide(L)'
;MANQGILAQSKPAANTNTLFYSAPIDSSASAVLNVANDGTGAAIDVALKDYDQKLTVGASTYKLHEGDVITDYQITVDTPFAENVGFTGGQLITSGDKEKTFKFESIVAPSFVTVYVKSFSIRQITVESVTGTFAIGQTISKGTSPNDTVATIYGISGTILYVGPSTINGTGAEFTDADSITGSGGATAVVSTGGVATAANKFAFSTTTSGGTYSLKIGGTDTLALFNDRAYRFDVSDSSMNGLLFKLSTTFNGEWGPDGTYGNTDDGVEYTSGKTTSGTAGQSNAYIQYDFPNAVGLPTLVYWYEGTVATAANSSYGASDAYLTTDTAPTFTSFYVYDVTGTWTTSDTFLFSGVTYTTSTISSGPYGYVRDYTGTSLKVIKGVNSADFTTSDTFRDSPLDGTSTRTEVTISAVAVATANFEAEHAIIDGVTVSANAINRTTSLVVGPGERLIINSATQNNAFTLMGFEDATAFATRTYYTNTSGT
;
A
#
# COMPACT_ATOMS: atom_id res chain seq x y z
N MET A 1 6.72 -19.08 -31.66
CA MET A 1 6.45 -19.47 -33.07
C MET A 1 5.11 -18.84 -33.40
N ALA A 2 5.04 -18.13 -34.54
CA ALA A 2 3.77 -17.58 -34.99
C ALA A 2 2.76 -18.71 -35.24
N ASN A 3 1.54 -18.59 -34.74
CA ASN A 3 0.47 -19.52 -35.05
C ASN A 3 0.03 -19.31 -36.49
N GLN A 4 -0.22 -20.40 -37.21
CA GLN A 4 -0.75 -20.34 -38.56
C GLN A 4 -1.80 -21.41 -38.80
N GLY A 5 -2.77 -21.10 -39.62
CA GLY A 5 -3.87 -22.02 -39.94
C GLY A 5 -5.19 -21.53 -39.35
N ILE A 6 -5.91 -22.38 -38.62
CA ILE A 6 -7.15 -22.00 -37.94
C ILE A 6 -6.79 -21.31 -36.61
N LEU A 7 -7.07 -20.01 -36.52
CA LEU A 7 -6.85 -19.20 -35.32
C LEU A 7 -8.02 -19.32 -34.33
N ALA A 8 -9.25 -19.40 -34.84
CA ALA A 8 -10.44 -19.60 -34.04
C ALA A 8 -11.55 -20.30 -34.82
N GLN A 9 -12.42 -21.04 -34.12
CA GLN A 9 -13.61 -21.66 -34.70
C GLN A 9 -14.73 -21.68 -33.66
N SER A 10 -15.94 -21.28 -34.02
CA SER A 10 -17.10 -21.29 -33.13
C SER A 10 -18.41 -21.40 -33.89
N LYS A 11 -19.39 -21.99 -33.25
CA LYS A 11 -20.80 -21.96 -33.64
C LYS A 11 -21.60 -21.40 -32.44
N PRO A 12 -21.76 -20.05 -32.38
CA PRO A 12 -22.34 -19.41 -31.21
C PRO A 12 -23.81 -19.81 -31.00
N ALA A 13 -24.27 -19.72 -29.77
CA ALA A 13 -25.70 -19.82 -29.47
C ALA A 13 -26.46 -18.64 -30.11
N ALA A 14 -27.73 -18.84 -30.47
CA ALA A 14 -28.53 -17.83 -31.10
C ALA A 14 -28.62 -16.56 -30.22
N ASN A 15 -28.45 -15.40 -30.84
CA ASN A 15 -28.50 -14.07 -30.22
C ASN A 15 -27.56 -13.90 -29.00
N THR A 16 -26.41 -14.61 -29.02
CA THR A 16 -25.44 -14.54 -27.94
C THR A 16 -24.14 -13.94 -28.45
N ASN A 17 -23.73 -12.82 -27.88
CA ASN A 17 -22.41 -12.25 -28.13
C ASN A 17 -21.32 -13.20 -27.60
N THR A 18 -20.39 -13.55 -28.46
CA THR A 18 -19.34 -14.52 -28.14
C THR A 18 -17.98 -13.90 -28.46
N LEU A 19 -17.08 -13.88 -27.49
CA LEU A 19 -15.67 -13.57 -27.72
C LEU A 19 -15.11 -14.71 -28.58
N PHE A 20 -14.74 -14.40 -29.80
CA PHE A 20 -14.37 -15.39 -30.80
C PHE A 20 -12.86 -15.56 -30.92
N TYR A 21 -12.13 -14.45 -30.96
CA TYR A 21 -10.68 -14.45 -31.03
C TYR A 21 -10.13 -13.25 -30.26
N SER A 22 -8.99 -13.48 -29.62
CA SER A 22 -8.25 -12.43 -28.91
C SER A 22 -6.83 -12.45 -29.43
N ALA A 23 -6.37 -11.38 -30.05
CA ALA A 23 -4.97 -11.24 -30.36
C ALA A 23 -4.16 -11.07 -29.08
N PRO A 24 -3.07 -11.80 -28.87
CA PRO A 24 -2.16 -11.56 -27.77
C PRO A 24 -1.62 -10.12 -27.80
N ILE A 25 -1.18 -9.62 -26.63
CA ILE A 25 -0.64 -8.26 -26.50
C ILE A 25 0.68 -8.07 -27.27
N ASP A 26 1.35 -9.15 -27.62
CA ASP A 26 2.64 -9.19 -28.31
C ASP A 26 2.56 -9.68 -29.77
N SER A 27 1.36 -9.82 -30.30
CA SER A 27 1.16 -10.25 -31.68
C SER A 27 -0.05 -9.63 -32.35
N SER A 28 -0.03 -9.60 -33.68
CA SER A 28 -1.18 -9.26 -34.52
C SER A 28 -1.53 -10.41 -35.43
N ALA A 29 -2.80 -10.53 -35.83
CA ALA A 29 -3.25 -11.56 -36.75
C ALA A 29 -3.69 -10.95 -38.09
N SER A 30 -3.17 -11.53 -39.19
CA SER A 30 -3.68 -11.31 -40.53
C SER A 30 -4.52 -12.51 -40.93
N ALA A 31 -5.83 -12.30 -41.19
CA ALA A 31 -6.75 -13.41 -41.25
C ALA A 31 -7.87 -13.23 -42.27
N VAL A 32 -8.54 -14.31 -42.56
CA VAL A 32 -9.80 -14.40 -43.32
C VAL A 32 -10.86 -14.99 -42.39
N LEU A 33 -11.97 -14.31 -42.26
CA LEU A 33 -13.14 -14.80 -41.59
C LEU A 33 -14.09 -15.46 -42.57
N ASN A 34 -14.39 -16.75 -42.38
CA ASN A 34 -15.40 -17.48 -43.10
C ASN A 34 -16.59 -17.77 -42.18
N VAL A 35 -17.81 -17.51 -42.67
CA VAL A 35 -19.04 -17.85 -41.95
C VAL A 35 -19.86 -18.75 -42.85
N ALA A 36 -20.04 -19.98 -42.49
CA ALA A 36 -20.81 -20.98 -43.21
C ALA A 36 -22.17 -21.16 -42.53
N ASN A 37 -23.27 -21.08 -43.32
CA ASN A 37 -24.62 -21.34 -42.85
C ASN A 37 -25.05 -22.72 -43.32
N ASP A 38 -25.42 -23.60 -42.38
CA ASP A 38 -25.86 -24.98 -42.61
C ASP A 38 -27.39 -25.18 -42.48
N GLY A 39 -28.15 -24.07 -42.43
CA GLY A 39 -29.59 -24.09 -42.21
C GLY A 39 -30.31 -22.97 -43.00
N THR A 40 -31.35 -22.41 -42.39
CA THR A 40 -32.06 -21.24 -42.92
C THR A 40 -31.20 -19.99 -42.84
N GLY A 41 -31.41 -19.05 -43.78
CA GLY A 41 -30.69 -17.77 -43.79
C GLY A 41 -30.81 -17.04 -42.46
N ALA A 42 -29.70 -16.53 -41.94
CA ALA A 42 -29.63 -15.88 -40.64
C ALA A 42 -28.64 -14.72 -40.64
N ALA A 43 -29.00 -13.65 -39.94
CA ALA A 43 -28.15 -12.49 -39.75
C ALA A 43 -26.96 -12.80 -38.83
N ILE A 44 -25.85 -12.15 -39.13
CA ILE A 44 -24.64 -12.18 -38.33
C ILE A 44 -24.16 -10.76 -38.04
N ASP A 45 -23.50 -10.61 -36.87
CA ASP A 45 -22.77 -9.41 -36.51
C ASP A 45 -21.34 -9.80 -36.13
N VAL A 46 -20.39 -8.97 -36.48
CA VAL A 46 -18.97 -9.11 -36.14
C VAL A 46 -18.43 -7.75 -35.73
N ALA A 47 -17.83 -7.65 -34.58
CA ALA A 47 -17.16 -6.43 -34.10
C ALA A 47 -15.68 -6.69 -33.86
N LEU A 48 -14.84 -5.72 -34.22
CA LEU A 48 -13.43 -5.67 -33.87
C LEU A 48 -13.25 -4.60 -32.81
N LYS A 49 -12.98 -5.03 -31.58
CA LYS A 49 -12.91 -4.19 -30.40
C LYS A 49 -11.46 -4.04 -29.94
N ASP A 50 -11.01 -2.82 -29.69
CA ASP A 50 -9.62 -2.51 -29.36
C ASP A 50 -9.33 -2.55 -27.84
N TYR A 51 -10.29 -3.01 -27.03
CA TYR A 51 -10.17 -3.18 -25.58
C TYR A 51 -11.04 -4.34 -25.08
N ASP A 52 -10.76 -4.81 -23.88
CA ASP A 52 -11.61 -5.81 -23.20
C ASP A 52 -12.72 -5.15 -22.41
N GLN A 53 -12.36 -4.27 -21.49
CA GLN A 53 -13.29 -3.63 -20.56
C GLN A 53 -13.22 -2.12 -20.67
N LYS A 54 -14.36 -1.47 -20.48
CA LYS A 54 -14.46 -0.03 -20.27
C LYS A 54 -14.90 0.21 -18.84
N LEU A 55 -14.03 0.85 -18.07
CA LEU A 55 -14.22 1.11 -16.67
C LEU A 55 -14.54 2.59 -16.43
N THR A 56 -15.28 2.89 -15.37
CA THR A 56 -15.39 4.24 -14.84
C THR A 56 -14.54 4.33 -13.60
N VAL A 57 -13.61 5.28 -13.56
CA VAL A 57 -12.72 5.51 -12.40
C VAL A 57 -13.18 6.73 -11.60
N GLY A 58 -12.88 6.74 -10.30
CA GLY A 58 -13.49 7.68 -9.35
C GLY A 58 -13.02 9.13 -9.45
N ALA A 59 -11.85 9.41 -10.05
CA ALA A 59 -11.29 10.75 -10.17
C ALA A 59 -10.86 11.06 -11.60
N SER A 60 -11.07 12.32 -12.02
CA SER A 60 -10.69 12.79 -13.37
C SER A 60 -9.22 13.26 -13.46
N THR A 61 -8.45 13.14 -12.40
CA THR A 61 -7.07 13.67 -12.29
C THR A 61 -6.00 12.58 -12.29
N TYR A 62 -6.37 11.33 -12.48
CA TYR A 62 -5.39 10.24 -12.55
C TYR A 62 -4.48 10.39 -13.79
N LYS A 63 -3.22 10.01 -13.61
CA LYS A 63 -2.20 10.06 -14.67
C LYS A 63 -2.10 8.68 -15.31
N LEU A 64 -2.95 8.43 -16.30
CA LEU A 64 -3.00 7.16 -17.04
C LEU A 64 -2.77 7.43 -18.53
N HIS A 65 -1.91 6.63 -19.14
CA HIS A 65 -1.52 6.78 -20.55
C HIS A 65 -1.60 5.44 -21.26
N GLU A 66 -1.80 5.46 -22.57
CA GLU A 66 -1.77 4.25 -23.38
C GLU A 66 -0.47 3.47 -23.15
N GLY A 67 -0.61 2.17 -22.92
CA GLY A 67 0.50 1.26 -22.64
C GLY A 67 0.90 1.14 -21.16
N ASP A 68 0.32 1.93 -20.28
CA ASP A 68 0.58 1.76 -18.83
C ASP A 68 0.10 0.39 -18.37
N VAL A 69 0.92 -0.28 -17.58
CA VAL A 69 0.54 -1.50 -16.89
C VAL A 69 -0.30 -1.13 -15.66
N ILE A 70 -1.44 -1.77 -15.52
CA ILE A 70 -2.31 -1.67 -14.34
C ILE A 70 -2.52 -3.06 -13.74
N THR A 71 -2.41 -3.17 -12.42
CA THR A 71 -2.52 -4.46 -11.75
C THR A 71 -2.95 -4.31 -10.29
N ASP A 72 -3.82 -5.22 -9.84
CA ASP A 72 -4.14 -5.47 -8.44
C ASP A 72 -3.59 -6.83 -7.96
N TYR A 73 -2.79 -7.51 -8.78
CA TYR A 73 -2.16 -8.76 -8.40
C TYR A 73 -0.91 -8.49 -7.55
N GLN A 74 -0.88 -9.02 -6.33
CA GLN A 74 0.21 -8.81 -5.37
C GLN A 74 0.82 -10.12 -4.91
N ILE A 75 2.13 -10.13 -4.75
CA ILE A 75 2.89 -11.22 -4.12
C ILE A 75 3.60 -10.68 -2.90
N THR A 76 3.45 -11.35 -1.75
CA THR A 76 4.21 -11.09 -0.54
C THR A 76 5.23 -12.20 -0.32
N VAL A 77 6.43 -11.84 0.10
CA VAL A 77 7.53 -12.76 0.42
C VAL A 77 7.85 -12.76 1.91
N ASP A 78 8.42 -13.84 2.41
CA ASP A 78 8.81 -14.02 3.80
C ASP A 78 10.10 -13.27 4.15
N THR A 79 11.00 -13.10 3.18
CA THR A 79 12.26 -12.40 3.35
C THR A 79 12.11 -10.94 2.90
N PRO A 80 12.25 -9.96 3.81
CA PRO A 80 12.21 -8.56 3.44
C PRO A 80 13.33 -8.21 2.45
N PHE A 81 13.05 -7.31 1.51
CA PHE A 81 14.01 -6.79 0.54
C PHE A 81 14.12 -5.27 0.64
N ALA A 82 15.31 -4.73 0.36
CA ALA A 82 15.51 -3.30 0.27
C ALA A 82 15.04 -2.78 -1.09
N GLU A 83 14.60 -1.53 -1.17
CA GLU A 83 14.17 -0.90 -2.41
C GLU A 83 15.25 -0.96 -3.50
N ASN A 84 16.51 -0.81 -3.11
CA ASN A 84 17.67 -0.82 -4.01
C ASN A 84 18.16 -2.23 -4.38
N VAL A 85 17.43 -3.30 -4.07
CA VAL A 85 17.86 -4.67 -4.42
C VAL A 85 17.90 -4.91 -5.93
N GLY A 86 17.30 -4.02 -6.72
CA GLY A 86 17.43 -3.97 -8.17
C GLY A 86 16.25 -4.60 -8.94
N PHE A 87 15.10 -4.77 -8.30
CA PHE A 87 13.86 -5.06 -9.06
C PHE A 87 13.56 -3.88 -10.00
N THR A 88 13.24 -4.18 -11.25
CA THR A 88 12.86 -3.19 -12.26
C THR A 88 11.53 -3.53 -12.90
N GLY A 89 10.74 -2.52 -13.25
CA GLY A 89 9.47 -2.72 -13.95
C GLY A 89 9.67 -3.50 -15.26
N GLY A 90 8.82 -4.48 -15.51
CA GLY A 90 8.92 -5.38 -16.66
C GLY A 90 9.85 -6.57 -16.49
N GLN A 91 10.57 -6.66 -15.39
CA GLN A 91 11.49 -7.76 -15.15
C GLN A 91 10.76 -9.09 -14.97
N LEU A 92 11.16 -10.09 -15.76
CA LEU A 92 10.62 -11.44 -15.66
C LEU A 92 11.27 -12.18 -14.49
N ILE A 93 10.43 -12.70 -13.61
CA ILE A 93 10.80 -13.56 -12.48
C ILE A 93 10.28 -14.97 -12.75
N THR A 94 11.11 -15.96 -12.50
CA THR A 94 10.78 -17.37 -12.72
C THR A 94 10.86 -18.12 -11.39
N SER A 95 9.88 -18.97 -11.13
CA SER A 95 9.88 -19.86 -9.95
C SER A 95 11.07 -20.81 -9.93
N GLY A 96 11.42 -21.31 -8.75
CA GLY A 96 12.52 -22.25 -8.58
C GLY A 96 12.35 -23.56 -9.36
N ASP A 97 11.10 -24.01 -9.55
CA ASP A 97 10.73 -25.17 -10.38
C ASP A 97 10.70 -24.86 -11.89
N LYS A 98 10.79 -23.58 -12.29
CA LYS A 98 10.74 -23.05 -13.67
C LYS A 98 9.38 -23.24 -14.37
N GLU A 99 8.33 -23.55 -13.65
CA GLU A 99 6.99 -23.79 -14.21
C GLU A 99 6.11 -22.53 -14.19
N LYS A 100 6.49 -21.51 -13.40
CA LYS A 100 5.70 -20.31 -13.15
C LYS A 100 6.54 -19.07 -13.40
N THR A 101 5.90 -18.04 -13.94
CA THR A 101 6.56 -16.74 -14.12
C THR A 101 5.60 -15.61 -13.78
N PHE A 102 6.17 -14.45 -13.48
CA PHE A 102 5.48 -13.17 -13.47
C PHE A 102 6.44 -12.06 -13.90
N LYS A 103 5.90 -10.92 -14.29
CA LYS A 103 6.68 -9.69 -14.44
C LYS A 103 6.46 -8.80 -13.23
N PHE A 104 7.56 -8.25 -12.71
CA PHE A 104 7.53 -7.27 -11.64
C PHE A 104 6.96 -5.94 -12.18
N GLU A 105 6.04 -5.32 -11.45
CA GLU A 105 5.51 -4.00 -11.79
C GLU A 105 6.11 -2.94 -10.86
N SER A 106 5.84 -3.03 -9.55
CA SER A 106 6.36 -2.09 -8.56
C SER A 106 6.30 -2.68 -7.14
N ILE A 107 6.98 -2.03 -6.21
CA ILE A 107 6.89 -2.37 -4.78
C ILE A 107 5.55 -1.88 -4.22
N VAL A 108 4.92 -2.71 -3.39
CA VAL A 108 3.79 -2.28 -2.57
C VAL A 108 4.35 -1.52 -1.36
N ALA A 109 4.48 -0.22 -1.48
CA ALA A 109 4.76 0.62 -0.34
C ALA A 109 3.50 0.72 0.52
N PRO A 110 3.59 0.56 1.86
CA PRO A 110 2.45 0.83 2.72
C PRO A 110 2.02 2.29 2.51
N SER A 111 0.71 2.52 2.36
CA SER A 111 0.16 3.87 2.16
C SER A 111 0.53 4.79 3.34
N PHE A 112 0.65 4.24 4.54
CA PHE A 112 1.18 4.88 5.73
C PHE A 112 1.51 3.84 6.81
N VAL A 113 2.41 4.20 7.71
CA VAL A 113 2.67 3.46 8.95
C VAL A 113 1.90 4.13 10.09
N THR A 114 1.11 3.38 10.85
CA THR A 114 0.38 3.93 11.98
C THR A 114 1.29 3.97 13.21
N VAL A 115 1.36 5.14 13.86
CA VAL A 115 1.98 5.36 15.15
C VAL A 115 0.88 5.77 16.12
N TYR A 116 0.57 4.93 17.09
CA TYR A 116 -0.45 5.22 18.11
C TYR A 116 0.14 6.14 19.17
N VAL A 117 -0.57 7.23 19.50
CA VAL A 117 -0.11 8.25 20.47
C VAL A 117 -1.08 8.31 21.64
N LYS A 118 -0.53 8.31 22.84
CA LYS A 118 -1.27 8.55 24.09
C LYS A 118 -0.53 9.55 24.96
N SER A 119 -1.28 10.23 25.80
CA SER A 119 -0.73 11.09 26.84
C SER A 119 -0.81 10.40 28.20
N PHE A 120 0.31 10.39 28.91
CA PHE A 120 0.39 9.86 30.26
C PHE A 120 1.00 10.88 31.21
N SER A 121 0.52 10.89 32.46
CA SER A 121 1.20 11.54 33.57
C SER A 121 2.38 10.67 33.98
N ILE A 122 3.58 11.09 33.63
CA ILE A 122 4.82 10.33 33.80
C ILE A 122 5.62 10.89 34.99
N ARG A 123 6.05 9.99 35.88
CA ARG A 123 6.95 10.30 36.99
C ARG A 123 8.32 9.67 36.72
N GLN A 124 9.38 10.40 37.00
CA GLN A 124 10.74 9.84 36.98
C GLN A 124 11.06 9.27 38.36
N ILE A 125 11.57 8.06 38.37
CA ILE A 125 12.08 7.39 39.59
C ILE A 125 13.54 7.03 39.32
N THR A 126 14.46 7.71 40.01
CA THR A 126 15.88 7.37 39.95
C THR A 126 16.15 6.24 40.93
N VAL A 127 16.83 5.22 40.46
CA VAL A 127 17.11 4.00 41.25
C VAL A 127 18.60 3.74 41.39
N GLU A 128 18.96 3.05 42.47
CA GLU A 128 20.28 2.56 42.80
C GLU A 128 20.24 1.09 43.21
N SER A 129 21.40 0.46 43.37
CA SER A 129 21.51 -0.95 43.77
C SER A 129 20.71 -1.91 42.88
N VAL A 130 20.73 -1.64 41.57
CA VAL A 130 19.95 -2.39 40.56
C VAL A 130 20.50 -3.81 40.43
N THR A 131 19.64 -4.81 40.57
CA THR A 131 19.92 -6.21 40.24
C THR A 131 18.95 -6.70 39.21
N GLY A 132 19.45 -7.31 38.11
CA GLY A 132 18.66 -7.69 36.97
C GLY A 132 18.43 -6.52 36.03
N THR A 133 17.44 -6.65 35.11
CA THR A 133 17.15 -5.65 34.08
C THR A 133 15.67 -5.30 34.05
N PHE A 134 15.35 -4.03 34.19
CA PHE A 134 14.02 -3.51 33.95
C PHE A 134 13.77 -3.36 32.43
N ALA A 135 12.54 -3.52 32.01
CA ALA A 135 12.17 -3.33 30.63
C ALA A 135 10.88 -2.49 30.47
N ILE A 136 10.77 -1.76 29.37
CA ILE A 136 9.58 -1.01 29.01
C ILE A 136 8.38 -1.95 28.88
N GLY A 137 7.23 -1.52 29.37
CA GLY A 137 6.01 -2.32 29.44
C GLY A 137 5.90 -3.22 30.69
N GLN A 138 6.97 -3.44 31.42
CA GLN A 138 6.91 -4.10 32.74
C GLN A 138 6.32 -3.16 33.78
N THR A 139 5.82 -3.75 34.88
CA THR A 139 5.44 -3.00 36.07
C THR A 139 6.55 -3.05 37.09
N ILE A 140 6.69 -1.97 37.88
CA ILE A 140 7.39 -1.98 39.13
C ILE A 140 6.39 -1.99 40.29
N SER A 141 6.74 -2.65 41.38
CA SER A 141 5.94 -2.68 42.60
C SER A 141 6.79 -2.43 43.85
N LYS A 142 6.18 -1.80 44.87
CA LYS A 142 6.68 -1.81 46.25
C LYS A 142 5.60 -2.36 47.19
N GLY A 143 6.02 -2.94 48.28
CA GLY A 143 5.10 -3.61 49.23
C GLY A 143 4.72 -5.01 48.75
N THR A 144 3.73 -5.58 49.43
CA THR A 144 3.23 -6.94 49.12
C THR A 144 1.72 -6.92 49.00
N SER A 145 1.20 -7.53 47.93
CA SER A 145 -0.24 -7.66 47.73
C SER A 145 -0.93 -8.22 48.97
N PRO A 146 -2.08 -7.69 49.44
CA PRO A 146 -2.91 -6.68 48.76
C PRO A 146 -2.60 -5.21 49.10
N ASN A 147 -1.46 -4.92 49.70
CA ASN A 147 -1.06 -3.58 50.16
C ASN A 147 0.20 -3.11 49.40
N ASP A 148 0.14 -3.14 48.10
CA ASP A 148 1.23 -2.77 47.21
C ASP A 148 0.91 -1.51 46.38
N THR A 149 1.94 -0.91 45.82
CA THR A 149 1.82 0.16 44.83
C THR A 149 2.51 -0.30 43.57
N VAL A 150 1.82 -0.20 42.44
CA VAL A 150 2.27 -0.69 41.12
C VAL A 150 2.23 0.45 40.10
N ALA A 151 3.26 0.54 39.27
CA ALA A 151 3.30 1.46 38.12
C ALA A 151 3.95 0.80 36.89
N THR A 152 3.51 1.17 35.73
CA THR A 152 4.06 0.65 34.45
C THR A 152 5.23 1.51 33.98
N ILE A 153 6.29 0.88 33.48
CA ILE A 153 7.47 1.53 32.90
C ILE A 153 7.18 1.90 31.44
N TYR A 154 7.30 3.18 31.11
CA TYR A 154 7.16 3.71 29.75
C TYR A 154 8.48 4.17 29.12
N GLY A 155 9.55 4.26 29.89
CA GLY A 155 10.87 4.62 29.42
C GLY A 155 11.95 4.29 30.45
N ILE A 156 13.18 4.12 29.98
CA ILE A 156 14.36 3.86 30.84
C ILE A 156 15.52 4.66 30.23
N SER A 157 16.21 5.42 31.09
CA SER A 157 17.43 6.13 30.74
C SER A 157 18.47 5.98 31.87
N GLY A 158 19.45 5.12 31.65
CA GLY A 158 20.41 4.76 32.72
C GLY A 158 19.72 4.19 33.95
N THR A 159 19.83 4.89 35.09
CA THR A 159 19.19 4.55 36.34
C THR A 159 17.83 5.21 36.55
N ILE A 160 17.28 5.89 35.54
CA ILE A 160 16.00 6.56 35.64
C ILE A 160 14.93 5.69 35.00
N LEU A 161 13.89 5.36 35.74
CA LEU A 161 12.67 4.72 35.29
C LEU A 161 11.59 5.78 35.09
N TYR A 162 11.00 5.85 33.94
CA TYR A 162 9.88 6.72 33.62
C TYR A 162 8.60 5.89 33.75
N VAL A 163 7.82 6.15 34.77
CA VAL A 163 6.65 5.35 35.12
C VAL A 163 5.36 6.14 35.02
N GLY A 164 4.28 5.48 34.62
CA GLY A 164 2.94 6.03 34.57
C GLY A 164 2.32 6.21 35.96
N PRO A 165 1.01 6.57 35.99
CA PRO A 165 0.27 6.70 37.23
C PRO A 165 0.35 5.43 38.09
N SER A 166 0.54 5.60 39.39
CA SER A 166 0.57 4.52 40.32
C SER A 166 -0.83 3.99 40.62
N THR A 167 -0.98 2.66 40.69
CA THR A 167 -2.13 2.01 41.30
C THR A 167 -1.75 1.63 42.74
N ILE A 168 -2.44 2.24 43.70
CA ILE A 168 -2.21 1.99 45.13
C ILE A 168 -3.28 1.02 45.65
N ASN A 169 -2.88 -0.12 46.10
CA ASN A 169 -3.77 -1.17 46.63
C ASN A 169 -3.76 -1.17 48.16
N GLY A 170 -4.93 -1.38 48.77
CA GLY A 170 -5.10 -1.49 50.19
C GLY A 170 -4.54 -0.29 50.98
N THR A 171 -3.59 -0.53 51.86
CA THR A 171 -2.88 0.49 52.64
C THR A 171 -1.53 0.89 52.04
N GLY A 172 -1.28 0.58 50.74
CA GLY A 172 -0.10 1.01 50.02
C GLY A 172 0.06 2.54 50.01
N ALA A 173 1.24 2.99 49.69
CA ALA A 173 1.55 4.43 49.57
C ALA A 173 2.38 4.69 48.30
N GLU A 174 2.36 5.91 47.78
CA GLU A 174 3.18 6.34 46.65
C GLU A 174 4.66 5.98 46.83
N PHE A 175 5.38 5.82 45.73
CA PHE A 175 6.83 5.63 45.72
C PHE A 175 7.52 6.82 46.38
N THR A 176 8.46 6.50 47.29
CA THR A 176 9.27 7.47 48.04
C THR A 176 10.72 7.04 48.08
N ASP A 177 11.59 7.92 48.54
CA ASP A 177 13.01 7.64 48.72
C ASP A 177 13.23 6.40 49.59
N ALA A 178 14.28 5.65 49.29
CA ALA A 178 14.68 4.40 49.91
C ALA A 178 13.69 3.22 49.82
N ASP A 179 12.63 3.36 49.03
CA ASP A 179 11.73 2.23 48.76
C ASP A 179 12.46 1.14 47.97
N SER A 180 12.28 -0.10 48.40
CA SER A 180 12.69 -1.27 47.63
C SER A 180 11.62 -1.57 46.59
N ILE A 181 11.98 -1.65 45.32
CA ILE A 181 11.08 -1.93 44.21
C ILE A 181 11.45 -3.22 43.50
N THR A 182 10.44 -3.91 43.02
CA THR A 182 10.59 -5.14 42.23
C THR A 182 9.87 -4.99 40.88
N GLY A 183 10.56 -5.28 39.79
CA GLY A 183 9.99 -5.36 38.45
C GLY A 183 9.28 -6.68 38.23
N SER A 184 8.21 -6.68 37.42
CA SER A 184 7.49 -7.92 37.05
C SER A 184 8.36 -8.93 36.28
N GLY A 185 9.51 -8.52 35.76
CA GLY A 185 10.54 -9.39 35.18
C GLY A 185 11.57 -9.92 36.19
N GLY A 186 11.40 -9.64 37.49
CA GLY A 186 12.29 -10.11 38.56
C GLY A 186 13.48 -9.18 38.86
N ALA A 187 13.62 -8.05 38.19
CA ALA A 187 14.62 -7.04 38.55
C ALA A 187 14.26 -6.37 39.88
N THR A 188 15.28 -6.00 40.69
CA THR A 188 15.09 -5.27 41.93
C THR A 188 15.97 -4.04 42.00
N ALA A 189 15.53 -3.00 42.71
CA ALA A 189 16.30 -1.79 42.94
C ALA A 189 15.83 -1.07 44.24
N VAL A 190 16.57 -0.04 44.62
CA VAL A 190 16.17 0.90 45.67
C VAL A 190 15.97 2.28 45.05
N VAL A 191 14.91 2.98 45.44
CA VAL A 191 14.69 4.37 45.00
C VAL A 191 15.73 5.26 45.68
N SER A 192 16.49 6.03 44.90
CA SER A 192 17.54 6.91 45.41
C SER A 192 16.95 8.06 46.25
N THR A 193 17.75 8.63 47.13
CA THR A 193 17.35 9.84 47.88
C THR A 193 17.10 11.01 46.94
N GLY A 194 15.93 11.65 47.04
CA GLY A 194 15.48 12.68 46.09
C GLY A 194 15.16 12.12 44.70
N GLY A 195 15.03 10.77 44.60
CA GLY A 195 14.86 10.08 43.31
C GLY A 195 13.46 10.13 42.72
N VAL A 196 12.45 10.59 43.43
CA VAL A 196 11.07 10.66 42.93
C VAL A 196 10.75 12.07 42.49
N ALA A 197 10.70 12.31 41.21
CA ALA A 197 10.33 13.61 40.65
C ALA A 197 8.81 13.82 40.61
N THR A 198 8.40 15.10 40.45
CA THR A 198 7.01 15.45 40.21
C THR A 198 6.57 14.89 38.84
N ALA A 199 5.34 14.38 38.77
CA ALA A 199 4.80 13.87 37.51
C ALA A 199 4.59 14.97 36.51
N ALA A 200 4.91 14.70 35.24
CA ALA A 200 4.67 15.58 34.11
C ALA A 200 3.99 14.81 32.99
N ASN A 201 3.12 15.46 32.25
CA ASN A 201 2.47 14.83 31.12
C ASN A 201 3.46 14.66 29.97
N LYS A 202 3.43 13.47 29.32
CA LYS A 202 4.29 13.09 28.20
C LYS A 202 3.49 12.34 27.14
N PHE A 203 3.84 12.53 25.88
CA PHE A 203 3.41 11.61 24.82
C PHE A 203 4.19 10.31 24.89
N ALA A 204 3.48 9.22 24.67
CA ALA A 204 4.07 7.90 24.49
C ALA A 204 3.51 7.26 23.22
N PHE A 205 4.32 6.42 22.60
CA PHE A 205 4.08 5.87 21.27
C PHE A 205 4.05 4.36 21.27
N SER A 206 3.17 3.78 20.46
CA SER A 206 3.20 2.37 20.07
C SER A 206 3.19 2.27 18.54
N THR A 207 4.05 1.44 17.97
CA THR A 207 4.13 1.20 16.53
C THR A 207 3.49 -0.13 16.11
N THR A 208 2.90 -0.86 17.06
CA THR A 208 2.30 -2.18 16.82
C THR A 208 0.78 -2.13 16.77
N THR A 209 0.13 -1.76 17.88
CA THR A 209 -1.34 -1.68 17.97
C THR A 209 -1.75 -0.62 18.99
N SER A 210 -3.01 -0.18 18.95
CA SER A 210 -3.59 0.74 19.94
C SER A 210 -3.61 0.17 21.36
N GLY A 211 -3.57 -1.15 21.53
CA GLY A 211 -3.46 -1.86 22.81
C GLY A 211 -2.05 -2.35 23.13
N GLY A 212 -1.05 -1.97 22.32
CA GLY A 212 0.32 -2.42 22.46
C GLY A 212 1.09 -1.78 23.63
N THR A 213 2.35 -2.13 23.74
CA THR A 213 3.26 -1.49 24.69
C THR A 213 3.60 -0.08 24.19
N TYR A 214 3.37 0.91 25.04
CA TYR A 214 3.73 2.29 24.79
C TYR A 214 5.10 2.62 25.38
N SER A 215 5.87 3.45 24.69
CA SER A 215 7.13 3.98 25.20
C SER A 215 7.26 5.48 24.92
N LEU A 216 8.08 6.16 25.70
CA LEU A 216 8.31 7.59 25.59
C LEU A 216 9.26 7.98 24.46
N LYS A 217 9.94 7.00 23.85
CA LYS A 217 10.93 7.24 22.78
C LYS A 217 12.03 8.24 23.16
N ILE A 218 12.58 8.05 24.37
CA ILE A 218 13.50 9.01 24.99
C ILE A 218 14.97 8.88 24.54
N GLY A 219 15.25 8.09 23.53
CA GLY A 219 16.60 7.90 22.98
C GLY A 219 17.25 6.55 23.30
N GLY A 220 18.50 6.40 22.95
CA GLY A 220 19.22 5.14 23.09
C GLY A 220 18.64 4.05 22.16
N THR A 221 18.20 2.93 22.73
CA THR A 221 17.54 1.84 22.00
C THR A 221 16.03 2.05 21.81
N ASP A 222 15.45 3.06 22.46
CA ASP A 222 14.02 3.39 22.39
C ASP A 222 13.80 4.71 21.64
N THR A 223 14.12 4.73 20.35
CA THR A 223 13.96 5.87 19.46
C THR A 223 12.72 5.72 18.58
N LEU A 224 12.14 6.82 18.13
CA LEU A 224 11.16 6.85 17.07
C LEU A 224 11.90 7.12 15.75
N ALA A 225 12.16 6.06 14.99
CA ALA A 225 12.74 6.18 13.65
C ALA A 225 11.61 6.38 12.62
N LEU A 226 11.68 7.46 11.87
CA LEU A 226 10.80 7.75 10.74
C LEU A 226 11.65 7.68 9.45
N PHE A 227 11.12 7.03 8.42
CA PHE A 227 11.80 6.94 7.12
C PHE A 227 11.20 7.96 6.15
N ASN A 228 12.04 8.56 5.34
CA ASN A 228 11.65 9.60 4.39
C ASN A 228 10.94 9.08 3.13
N ASP A 229 10.78 7.78 3.00
CA ASP A 229 10.19 7.09 1.84
C ASP A 229 8.70 6.76 2.01
N ARG A 230 8.11 7.06 3.19
CA ARG A 230 6.74 6.67 3.52
C ARG A 230 6.00 7.70 4.35
N ALA A 231 4.66 7.60 4.34
CA ALA A 231 3.81 8.40 5.21
C ALA A 231 3.68 7.76 6.61
N TYR A 232 3.57 8.60 7.63
CA TYR A 232 3.29 8.20 9.00
C TYR A 232 2.00 8.83 9.47
N ARG A 233 1.08 7.99 9.94
CA ARG A 233 -0.17 8.42 10.55
C ARG A 233 -0.06 8.29 12.05
N PHE A 234 -0.01 9.41 12.74
CA PHE A 234 -0.08 9.48 14.19
C PHE A 234 -1.55 9.41 14.60
N ASP A 235 -1.97 8.26 15.11
CA ASP A 235 -3.31 8.04 15.64
C ASP A 235 -3.42 8.73 17.01
N VAL A 236 -4.21 9.80 17.06
CA VAL A 236 -4.47 10.60 18.25
C VAL A 236 -5.90 10.41 18.76
N SER A 237 -6.53 9.30 18.43
CA SER A 237 -7.93 9.02 18.75
C SER A 237 -8.16 8.61 20.21
N ASP A 238 -7.12 8.23 20.95
CA ASP A 238 -7.25 7.84 22.36
C ASP A 238 -7.76 9.00 23.23
N SER A 239 -8.65 8.74 24.15
CA SER A 239 -9.26 9.75 25.03
C SER A 239 -8.26 10.57 25.86
N SER A 240 -7.06 10.03 26.12
CA SER A 240 -5.96 10.75 26.79
C SER A 240 -5.43 11.93 25.97
N MET A 241 -5.71 11.96 24.67
CA MET A 241 -5.33 13.03 23.75
C MET A 241 -6.35 14.18 23.69
N ASN A 242 -7.46 14.09 24.43
CA ASN A 242 -8.51 15.09 24.39
C ASN A 242 -8.01 16.48 24.78
N GLY A 243 -8.20 17.47 23.90
CA GLY A 243 -7.75 18.84 24.09
C GLY A 243 -6.26 19.09 23.85
N LEU A 244 -5.52 18.08 23.39
CA LEU A 244 -4.08 18.17 23.08
C LEU A 244 -3.87 18.28 21.55
N LEU A 245 -2.83 19.03 21.16
CA LEU A 245 -2.41 19.18 19.76
C LEU A 245 -1.03 18.55 19.56
N PHE A 246 -1.01 17.31 19.08
CA PHE A 246 0.26 16.67 18.68
C PHE A 246 0.79 17.34 17.42
N LYS A 247 2.02 17.81 17.45
CA LYS A 247 2.69 18.48 16.34
C LYS A 247 4.14 18.03 16.20
N LEU A 248 4.70 18.20 14.99
CA LEU A 248 6.14 18.07 14.72
C LEU A 248 6.75 19.45 14.43
N SER A 249 8.03 19.61 14.72
CA SER A 249 8.83 20.81 14.40
C SER A 249 10.27 20.41 14.09
N THR A 250 11.00 21.26 13.40
CA THR A 250 12.46 21.17 13.23
C THR A 250 13.23 21.85 14.38
N THR A 251 12.54 22.53 15.26
CA THR A 251 13.07 23.13 16.49
C THR A 251 12.66 22.27 17.68
N PHE A 252 13.61 22.02 18.60
CA PHE A 252 13.33 21.32 19.85
C PHE A 252 12.16 21.97 20.59
N ASN A 253 11.20 21.15 21.04
CA ASN A 253 9.97 21.59 21.70
C ASN A 253 9.07 22.56 20.88
N GLY A 254 9.32 22.71 19.58
CA GLY A 254 8.48 23.44 18.63
C GLY A 254 8.25 24.91 18.98
N GLU A 255 6.98 25.31 19.06
CA GLU A 255 6.53 26.66 19.38
C GLU A 255 6.83 27.11 20.83
N TRP A 256 7.34 26.21 21.66
CA TRP A 256 7.79 26.49 23.04
C TRP A 256 9.29 26.79 23.12
N GLY A 257 10.05 26.46 22.07
CA GLY A 257 11.50 26.59 22.04
C GLY A 257 12.23 25.70 23.06
N PRO A 258 13.57 25.72 23.05
CA PRO A 258 14.40 24.99 24.00
C PRO A 258 14.22 25.39 25.46
N ASP A 259 13.82 26.63 25.75
CA ASP A 259 13.58 27.13 27.10
C ASP A 259 12.18 26.80 27.66
N GLY A 260 11.28 26.28 26.80
CA GLY A 260 9.90 25.92 27.17
C GLY A 260 8.97 27.11 27.36
N THR A 261 9.31 28.28 26.81
CA THR A 261 8.55 29.54 26.97
C THR A 261 8.07 30.03 25.61
N TYR A 262 6.76 30.02 25.37
CA TYR A 262 6.14 30.47 24.12
C TYR A 262 6.27 31.99 23.92
N GLY A 263 6.55 32.42 22.70
CA GLY A 263 6.51 33.82 22.28
C GLY A 263 7.84 34.56 22.33
N ASN A 264 8.95 33.83 22.30
CA ASN A 264 10.30 34.42 22.32
C ASN A 264 11.15 34.05 21.08
N THR A 265 12.45 34.35 21.08
CA THR A 265 13.30 34.26 19.87
C THR A 265 13.86 32.88 19.57
N ASP A 266 13.78 31.94 20.48
CA ASP A 266 14.25 30.54 20.31
C ASP A 266 13.12 29.58 19.89
N ASP A 267 11.90 30.13 19.77
CA ASP A 267 10.74 29.38 19.30
C ASP A 267 10.88 28.91 17.85
N GLY A 268 10.38 27.71 17.60
CA GLY A 268 10.20 27.17 16.27
C GLY A 268 8.79 27.33 15.75
N VAL A 269 8.55 26.68 14.64
CA VAL A 269 7.23 26.60 14.00
C VAL A 269 6.85 25.15 13.77
N GLU A 270 5.56 24.91 13.64
CA GLU A 270 5.09 23.59 13.26
C GLU A 270 5.62 23.18 11.87
N TYR A 271 6.10 21.93 11.76
CA TYR A 271 6.42 21.32 10.48
C TYR A 271 5.12 20.87 9.78
N THR A 272 4.81 21.50 8.66
CA THR A 272 3.54 21.28 7.94
C THR A 272 3.69 20.66 6.55
N SER A 273 4.92 20.45 6.06
CA SER A 273 5.14 19.85 4.75
C SER A 273 4.63 18.41 4.72
N GLY A 274 3.78 18.09 3.75
CA GLY A 274 3.13 16.77 3.63
C GLY A 274 2.10 16.44 4.71
N LYS A 275 1.71 17.42 5.56
CA LYS A 275 0.78 17.21 6.68
C LYS A 275 -0.68 17.18 6.22
N THR A 276 -1.43 16.19 6.69
CA THR A 276 -2.89 16.12 6.64
C THR A 276 -3.46 15.77 8.02
N THR A 277 -4.67 16.20 8.33
CA THR A 277 -5.33 15.91 9.60
C THR A 277 -6.76 15.45 9.40
N SER A 278 -7.25 14.60 10.31
CA SER A 278 -8.64 14.16 10.34
C SER A 278 -9.14 14.08 11.78
N GLY A 279 -10.36 14.52 12.00
CA GLY A 279 -11.02 14.46 13.32
C GLY A 279 -10.44 15.44 14.35
N THR A 280 -10.85 15.24 15.59
CA THR A 280 -10.36 15.99 16.76
C THR A 280 -9.65 15.03 17.70
N ALA A 281 -8.46 15.38 18.17
CA ALA A 281 -7.70 14.55 19.10
C ALA A 281 -8.56 14.10 20.30
N GLY A 282 -8.42 12.86 20.70
CA GLY A 282 -9.25 12.22 21.71
C GLY A 282 -10.61 11.68 21.21
N GLN A 283 -10.92 11.82 19.92
CA GLN A 283 -12.14 11.29 19.31
C GLN A 283 -11.81 10.18 18.30
N SER A 284 -12.76 9.25 18.12
CA SER A 284 -12.61 8.11 17.20
C SER A 284 -12.17 8.57 15.80
N ASN A 285 -11.23 7.84 15.20
CA ASN A 285 -10.63 8.09 13.88
C ASN A 285 -9.86 9.42 13.74
N ALA A 286 -9.48 10.07 14.84
CA ALA A 286 -8.64 11.26 14.79
C ALA A 286 -7.18 10.87 14.52
N TYR A 287 -6.57 11.53 13.53
CA TYR A 287 -5.16 11.33 13.21
C TYR A 287 -4.49 12.59 12.64
N ILE A 288 -3.17 12.59 12.69
CA ILE A 288 -2.30 13.53 12.00
C ILE A 288 -1.35 12.69 11.15
N GLN A 289 -1.34 12.92 9.83
CA GLN A 289 -0.47 12.19 8.90
C GLN A 289 0.55 13.14 8.28
N TYR A 290 1.79 12.67 8.21
CA TYR A 290 2.88 13.31 7.49
C TYR A 290 3.30 12.40 6.35
N ASP A 291 3.20 12.90 5.13
CA ASP A 291 3.60 12.22 3.90
C ASP A 291 5.00 12.71 3.51
N PHE A 292 6.03 12.06 4.01
CA PHE A 292 7.41 12.48 3.80
C PHE A 292 7.88 12.36 2.35
N PRO A 293 7.50 11.36 1.54
CA PRO A 293 7.86 11.32 0.12
C PRO A 293 7.41 12.54 -0.68
N ASN A 294 6.30 13.16 -0.27
CA ASN A 294 5.75 14.36 -0.92
C ASN A 294 6.14 15.66 -0.21
N ALA A 295 6.97 15.59 0.81
CA ALA A 295 7.39 16.76 1.55
C ALA A 295 8.55 17.47 0.84
N VAL A 296 8.49 18.80 0.79
CA VAL A 296 9.57 19.63 0.25
C VAL A 296 10.55 19.98 1.36
N GLY A 297 11.86 19.79 1.10
CA GLY A 297 12.91 20.15 2.03
C GLY A 297 12.88 19.31 3.32
N LEU A 298 12.93 17.98 3.17
CA LEU A 298 12.92 17.05 4.29
C LEU A 298 14.04 17.33 5.28
N PRO A 299 13.73 17.55 6.58
CA PRO A 299 14.74 17.66 7.63
C PRO A 299 15.30 16.28 7.95
N THR A 300 16.51 16.23 8.50
CA THR A 300 17.11 14.99 9.01
C THR A 300 16.60 14.62 10.41
N LEU A 301 15.97 15.57 11.10
CA LEU A 301 15.50 15.45 12.47
C LEU A 301 14.23 16.27 12.65
N VAL A 302 13.23 15.69 13.30
CA VAL A 302 12.04 16.38 13.76
C VAL A 302 11.79 16.08 15.23
N TYR A 303 11.18 17.03 15.92
CA TYR A 303 10.80 16.94 17.34
C TYR A 303 9.29 16.95 17.44
N TRP A 304 8.72 16.11 18.30
CA TRP A 304 7.30 16.22 18.65
C TRP A 304 7.08 17.11 19.85
N TYR A 305 5.95 17.75 19.88
CA TYR A 305 5.56 18.62 20.98
C TYR A 305 4.03 18.76 21.09
N GLU A 306 3.57 19.32 22.20
CA GLU A 306 2.17 19.69 22.39
C GLU A 306 1.98 21.17 22.01
N GLY A 307 1.15 21.42 20.98
CA GLY A 307 1.03 22.74 20.36
C GLY A 307 -0.08 23.63 20.92
N THR A 308 -0.69 23.30 22.10
CA THR A 308 -1.72 24.14 22.71
C THR A 308 -1.06 25.27 23.51
N VAL A 309 -0.76 26.36 22.84
CA VAL A 309 0.01 27.50 23.40
C VAL A 309 -0.66 28.27 24.54
N ALA A 310 -1.93 27.98 24.83
CA ALA A 310 -2.66 28.66 25.93
C ALA A 310 -2.29 28.13 27.33
N THR A 311 -1.53 27.07 27.46
CA THR A 311 -1.25 26.40 28.74
C THR A 311 0.24 26.10 28.89
N ALA A 312 0.95 26.91 29.69
CA ALA A 312 2.40 26.74 29.95
C ALA A 312 2.81 25.33 30.43
N ALA A 313 1.91 24.58 31.10
CA ALA A 313 2.16 23.19 31.53
C ALA A 313 2.38 22.23 30.35
N ASN A 314 2.01 22.59 29.14
CA ASN A 314 2.12 21.74 27.95
C ASN A 314 3.54 21.72 27.37
N SER A 315 4.41 22.65 27.71
CA SER A 315 5.82 22.67 27.27
C SER A 315 6.61 21.41 27.65
N SER A 316 6.12 20.60 28.60
CA SER A 316 6.79 19.37 29.05
C SER A 316 6.43 18.11 28.27
N TYR A 317 5.45 18.17 27.34
CA TYR A 317 4.99 17.00 26.59
C TYR A 317 6.00 16.46 25.59
N GLY A 318 6.78 17.33 24.97
CA GLY A 318 7.71 16.93 23.94
C GLY A 318 9.12 17.40 24.28
N ALA A 319 10.06 16.55 24.21
CA ALA A 319 11.47 16.88 24.32
C ALA A 319 12.33 15.73 23.80
N SER A 320 11.85 14.96 22.84
CA SER A 320 12.60 13.86 22.27
C SER A 320 12.53 13.91 20.76
N ASP A 321 13.54 13.32 20.14
CA ASP A 321 13.80 13.40 18.73
C ASP A 321 13.15 12.24 18.00
N ALA A 322 12.50 12.52 16.88
CA ALA A 322 12.24 11.52 15.86
C ALA A 322 13.28 11.72 14.74
N TYR A 323 14.10 10.72 14.52
CA TYR A 323 15.07 10.76 13.44
C TYR A 323 14.38 10.41 12.13
N LEU A 324 14.46 11.30 11.15
CA LEU A 324 14.25 10.97 9.75
C LEU A 324 15.53 10.33 9.26
N THR A 325 15.59 9.01 9.22
CA THR A 325 16.79 8.32 8.79
C THR A 325 16.78 8.11 7.29
N THR A 326 17.89 8.47 6.65
CA THR A 326 18.21 8.10 5.27
C THR A 326 19.08 6.84 5.21
N ASP A 327 19.55 6.34 6.35
CA ASP A 327 20.68 5.40 6.42
C ASP A 327 20.29 3.91 6.44
N THR A 328 19.04 3.60 6.67
CA THR A 328 18.56 2.22 6.50
C THR A 328 17.58 2.22 5.34
N ALA A 329 18.00 1.66 4.22
CA ALA A 329 17.08 1.45 3.11
C ALA A 329 15.84 0.73 3.65
N PRO A 330 14.63 1.24 3.40
CA PRO A 330 13.42 0.62 3.86
C PRO A 330 13.33 -0.80 3.31
N THR A 331 12.78 -1.71 4.08
CA THR A 331 12.53 -3.07 3.63
C THR A 331 11.07 -3.27 3.34
N PHE A 332 10.81 -3.96 2.24
CA PHE A 332 9.49 -4.29 1.74
C PHE A 332 9.33 -5.79 1.69
N THR A 333 8.10 -6.25 1.72
CA THR A 333 7.77 -7.68 1.61
C THR A 333 6.81 -7.96 0.48
N SER A 334 6.23 -6.93 -0.15
CA SER A 334 5.17 -7.11 -1.15
C SER A 334 5.45 -6.28 -2.40
N PHE A 335 5.04 -6.82 -3.55
CA PHE A 335 5.15 -6.14 -4.83
C PHE A 335 3.97 -6.48 -5.74
N TYR A 336 3.64 -5.54 -6.63
CA TYR A 336 2.68 -5.72 -7.70
C TYR A 336 3.31 -6.46 -8.85
N VAL A 337 2.54 -7.37 -9.44
CA VAL A 337 2.98 -8.20 -10.58
C VAL A 337 1.93 -8.25 -11.69
N TYR A 338 2.36 -8.63 -12.88
CA TYR A 338 1.52 -8.82 -14.04
C TYR A 338 2.10 -9.92 -14.96
N ASP A 339 1.43 -10.28 -16.04
CA ASP A 339 1.79 -11.37 -16.96
C ASP A 339 2.12 -12.67 -16.20
N VAL A 340 1.23 -13.01 -15.27
CA VAL A 340 1.41 -14.17 -14.40
C VAL A 340 1.09 -15.45 -15.18
N THR A 341 2.04 -16.39 -15.17
CA THR A 341 1.85 -17.75 -15.72
C THR A 341 2.00 -18.80 -14.63
N GLY A 342 1.29 -19.91 -14.80
CA GLY A 342 1.19 -20.93 -13.76
C GLY A 342 0.40 -20.45 -12.54
N THR A 343 0.18 -21.35 -11.59
CA THR A 343 -0.53 -21.03 -10.34
C THR A 343 0.50 -20.84 -9.23
N TRP A 344 0.75 -19.61 -8.84
CA TRP A 344 1.60 -19.29 -7.70
C TRP A 344 0.88 -19.59 -6.40
N THR A 345 1.60 -20.21 -5.45
CA THR A 345 1.10 -20.59 -4.14
C THR A 345 2.04 -20.10 -3.04
N THR A 346 1.58 -20.07 -1.81
CA THR A 346 2.46 -19.88 -0.65
C THR A 346 3.51 -20.97 -0.61
N SER A 347 4.75 -20.64 -0.28
CA SER A 347 5.94 -21.52 -0.30
C SER A 347 6.58 -21.74 -1.67
N ASP A 348 6.07 -21.16 -2.76
CA ASP A 348 6.85 -21.09 -3.99
C ASP A 348 8.09 -20.22 -3.79
N THR A 349 9.17 -20.58 -4.46
CA THR A 349 10.43 -19.84 -4.33
C THR A 349 10.88 -19.27 -5.66
N PHE A 350 11.63 -18.18 -5.60
CA PHE A 350 12.37 -17.64 -6.74
C PHE A 350 13.71 -17.05 -6.29
N LEU A 351 14.68 -17.07 -7.18
CA LEU A 351 16.01 -16.50 -6.93
C LEU A 351 16.12 -15.13 -7.59
N PHE A 352 16.50 -14.12 -6.81
CA PHE A 352 16.78 -12.79 -7.33
C PHE A 352 17.99 -12.15 -6.62
N SER A 353 18.93 -11.59 -7.38
CA SER A 353 20.18 -10.99 -6.87
C SER A 353 20.93 -11.86 -5.86
N GLY A 354 20.91 -13.20 -6.05
CA GLY A 354 21.58 -14.14 -5.16
C GLY A 354 20.82 -14.48 -3.88
N VAL A 355 19.64 -13.91 -3.66
CA VAL A 355 18.75 -14.18 -2.52
C VAL A 355 17.58 -15.04 -2.99
N THR A 356 17.28 -16.11 -2.25
CA THR A 356 16.06 -16.88 -2.46
C THR A 356 14.93 -16.29 -1.66
N TYR A 357 13.86 -15.92 -2.33
CA TYR A 357 12.60 -15.42 -1.74
C TYR A 357 11.57 -16.54 -1.75
N THR A 358 10.80 -16.66 -0.68
CA THR A 358 9.68 -17.59 -0.56
C THR A 358 8.39 -16.78 -0.50
N THR A 359 7.41 -17.15 -1.30
CA THR A 359 6.10 -16.50 -1.29
C THR A 359 5.33 -16.85 -0.03
N SER A 360 4.83 -15.86 0.68
CA SER A 360 4.06 -16.02 1.92
C SER A 360 2.58 -15.71 1.76
N THR A 361 2.23 -14.81 0.84
CA THR A 361 0.85 -14.48 0.50
C THR A 361 0.74 -14.18 -0.99
N ILE A 362 -0.34 -14.65 -1.60
CA ILE A 362 -0.71 -14.36 -2.99
C ILE A 362 -2.09 -13.71 -2.96
N SER A 363 -2.19 -12.48 -3.42
CA SER A 363 -3.45 -11.78 -3.67
C SER A 363 -3.67 -11.73 -5.18
N SER A 364 -4.47 -12.66 -5.71
CA SER A 364 -4.72 -12.79 -7.15
C SER A 364 -5.71 -11.74 -7.59
N GLY A 365 -5.23 -10.57 -7.99
CA GLY A 365 -6.01 -9.52 -8.61
C GLY A 365 -5.94 -9.54 -10.14
N PRO A 366 -6.79 -8.74 -10.83
CA PRO A 366 -6.70 -8.55 -12.27
C PRO A 366 -5.45 -7.74 -12.65
N TYR A 367 -5.00 -7.91 -13.89
CA TYR A 367 -3.95 -7.09 -14.49
C TYR A 367 -4.20 -6.89 -15.99
N GLY A 368 -3.66 -5.80 -16.52
CA GLY A 368 -3.82 -5.45 -17.93
C GLY A 368 -3.07 -4.17 -18.29
N TYR A 369 -3.51 -3.58 -19.39
CA TYR A 369 -2.87 -2.44 -20.01
C TYR A 369 -3.89 -1.36 -20.34
N VAL A 370 -3.54 -0.11 -20.13
CA VAL A 370 -4.35 1.03 -20.52
C VAL A 370 -4.34 1.12 -22.04
N ARG A 371 -5.53 1.07 -22.66
CA ARG A 371 -5.71 1.35 -24.08
C ARG A 371 -6.00 2.81 -24.34
N ASP A 372 -6.86 3.40 -23.53
CA ASP A 372 -7.24 4.80 -23.61
C ASP A 372 -7.79 5.28 -22.27
N TYR A 373 -7.52 6.52 -21.92
CA TYR A 373 -8.06 7.16 -20.73
C TYR A 373 -8.51 8.58 -21.04
N THR A 374 -9.77 8.87 -20.77
CA THR A 374 -10.36 10.20 -21.01
C THR A 374 -11.28 10.58 -19.85
N GLY A 375 -10.82 11.53 -19.02
CA GLY A 375 -11.55 11.98 -17.83
C GLY A 375 -11.74 10.86 -16.81
N THR A 376 -12.93 10.27 -16.71
CA THR A 376 -13.23 9.14 -15.83
C THR A 376 -13.43 7.82 -16.58
N SER A 377 -13.27 7.83 -17.90
CA SER A 377 -13.45 6.65 -18.76
C SER A 377 -12.10 6.01 -19.06
N LEU A 378 -11.94 4.74 -18.69
CA LEU A 378 -10.74 3.96 -18.89
C LEU A 378 -11.04 2.71 -19.73
N LYS A 379 -10.39 2.59 -20.89
CA LYS A 379 -10.40 1.38 -21.72
C LYS A 379 -9.20 0.51 -21.37
N VAL A 380 -9.43 -0.78 -21.13
CA VAL A 380 -8.41 -1.72 -20.66
C VAL A 380 -8.30 -2.93 -21.58
N ILE A 381 -7.08 -3.26 -21.95
CA ILE A 381 -6.72 -4.57 -22.54
C ILE A 381 -6.31 -5.47 -21.39
N LYS A 382 -7.00 -6.58 -21.16
CA LYS A 382 -6.65 -7.52 -20.10
C LYS A 382 -5.36 -8.27 -20.43
N GLY A 383 -4.59 -8.56 -19.41
CA GLY A 383 -3.46 -9.48 -19.51
C GLY A 383 -3.89 -10.92 -19.80
N VAL A 384 -3.01 -11.70 -20.38
CA VAL A 384 -3.25 -13.14 -20.63
C VAL A 384 -3.49 -13.85 -19.30
N ASN A 385 -4.59 -14.59 -19.22
CA ASN A 385 -5.05 -15.28 -17.99
C ASN A 385 -5.48 -14.35 -16.83
N SER A 386 -5.58 -13.03 -17.05
CA SER A 386 -6.12 -12.11 -16.05
C SER A 386 -7.63 -12.28 -15.88
N ALA A 387 -8.10 -12.14 -14.64
CA ALA A 387 -9.52 -11.95 -14.35
C ALA A 387 -10.04 -10.61 -14.92
N ASP A 388 -11.35 -10.42 -14.94
CA ASP A 388 -11.97 -9.13 -15.23
C ASP A 388 -11.76 -8.19 -14.04
N PHE A 389 -11.52 -6.91 -14.33
CA PHE A 389 -11.56 -5.86 -13.30
C PHE A 389 -12.99 -5.68 -12.80
N THR A 390 -13.12 -5.43 -11.51
CA THR A 390 -14.38 -5.20 -10.80
C THR A 390 -14.31 -3.90 -10.00
N THR A 391 -15.41 -3.49 -9.40
CA THR A 391 -15.44 -2.28 -8.54
C THR A 391 -14.74 -2.46 -7.19
N SER A 392 -14.30 -3.66 -6.86
CA SER A 392 -13.50 -3.94 -5.65
C SER A 392 -11.99 -3.85 -5.88
N ASP A 393 -11.56 -3.82 -7.14
CA ASP A 393 -10.15 -3.79 -7.48
C ASP A 393 -9.61 -2.37 -7.50
N THR A 394 -8.35 -2.23 -7.16
CA THR A 394 -7.60 -0.96 -7.20
C THR A 394 -6.25 -1.18 -7.89
N PHE A 395 -5.69 -0.11 -8.43
CA PHE A 395 -4.35 -0.13 -9.01
C PHE A 395 -3.71 1.25 -8.87
N ARG A 396 -2.45 1.40 -9.27
CA ARG A 396 -1.74 2.68 -9.16
C ARG A 396 -1.67 3.38 -10.51
N ASP A 397 -1.84 4.71 -10.52
CA ASP A 397 -1.62 5.52 -11.72
C ASP A 397 -0.12 5.70 -12.03
N SER A 398 0.20 6.31 -13.15
CA SER A 398 1.57 6.55 -13.61
C SER A 398 2.16 7.85 -13.12
N PRO A 399 3.39 7.91 -12.60
CA PRO A 399 4.06 9.16 -12.22
C PRO A 399 4.80 9.79 -13.43
N LEU A 400 4.09 10.19 -14.48
CA LEU A 400 4.74 10.72 -15.69
C LEU A 400 5.30 12.14 -15.59
N ASP A 401 5.00 12.85 -14.54
CA ASP A 401 5.38 14.24 -14.35
C ASP A 401 6.68 14.42 -13.53
N GLY A 402 7.42 13.33 -13.32
CA GLY A 402 8.65 13.33 -12.51
C GLY A 402 8.40 13.33 -11.00
N THR A 403 7.14 13.20 -10.56
CA THR A 403 6.84 12.90 -9.16
C THR A 403 6.94 11.40 -8.92
N SER A 404 7.54 11.00 -7.81
CA SER A 404 7.64 9.58 -7.41
C SER A 404 6.33 9.00 -6.87
N THR A 405 5.30 9.82 -6.72
CA THR A 405 4.04 9.43 -6.07
C THR A 405 3.03 8.94 -7.08
N ARG A 406 2.61 7.71 -6.90
CA ARG A 406 1.53 7.08 -7.67
C ARG A 406 0.25 7.10 -6.83
N THR A 407 -0.84 7.55 -7.43
CA THR A 407 -2.15 7.63 -6.77
C THR A 407 -2.90 6.31 -6.93
N GLU A 408 -3.58 5.87 -5.90
CA GLU A 408 -4.47 4.72 -5.99
C GLU A 408 -5.71 5.07 -6.81
N VAL A 409 -5.96 4.28 -7.85
CA VAL A 409 -7.12 4.40 -8.73
C VAL A 409 -8.20 3.45 -8.27
N THR A 410 -9.39 3.99 -7.99
CA THR A 410 -10.57 3.22 -7.62
C THR A 410 -11.50 3.08 -8.82
N ILE A 411 -12.05 1.87 -9.01
CA ILE A 411 -13.02 1.59 -10.06
C ILE A 411 -14.43 1.80 -9.50
N SER A 412 -15.17 2.78 -10.02
CA SER A 412 -16.53 3.08 -9.56
C SER A 412 -17.60 2.29 -10.31
N ALA A 413 -17.33 1.88 -11.56
CA ALA A 413 -18.22 1.02 -12.35
C ALA A 413 -17.46 0.29 -13.45
N VAL A 414 -17.98 -0.86 -13.86
CA VAL A 414 -17.62 -1.53 -15.12
C VAL A 414 -18.69 -1.16 -16.15
N ALA A 415 -18.33 -0.22 -17.05
CA ALA A 415 -19.27 0.31 -18.03
C ALA A 415 -19.51 -0.65 -19.20
N VAL A 416 -18.46 -1.39 -19.62
CA VAL A 416 -18.54 -2.38 -20.71
C VAL A 416 -17.72 -3.61 -20.31
N ALA A 417 -18.32 -4.79 -20.41
CA ALA A 417 -17.65 -6.07 -20.20
C ALA A 417 -16.98 -6.58 -21.49
N THR A 418 -16.07 -7.54 -21.34
CA THR A 418 -15.22 -8.07 -22.43
C THR A 418 -16.01 -8.53 -23.67
N ALA A 419 -17.10 -9.25 -23.50
CA ALA A 419 -17.86 -9.83 -24.62
C ALA A 419 -19.02 -8.95 -25.11
N ASN A 420 -19.11 -7.69 -24.70
CA ASN A 420 -20.16 -6.80 -25.20
C ASN A 420 -19.91 -6.43 -26.66
N PHE A 421 -20.95 -6.57 -27.48
CA PHE A 421 -20.97 -6.04 -28.83
C PHE A 421 -21.34 -4.56 -28.77
N GLU A 422 -20.56 -3.72 -29.44
CA GLU A 422 -20.79 -2.28 -29.56
C GLU A 422 -20.84 -1.95 -31.05
N ALA A 423 -21.94 -1.35 -31.49
CA ALA A 423 -22.17 -1.08 -32.92
C ALA A 423 -21.09 -0.20 -33.57
N GLU A 424 -20.45 0.67 -32.77
CA GLU A 424 -19.34 1.52 -33.25
C GLU A 424 -18.09 0.73 -33.66
N HIS A 425 -17.96 -0.51 -33.20
CA HIS A 425 -16.86 -1.43 -33.55
C HIS A 425 -17.25 -2.47 -34.61
N ALA A 426 -18.50 -2.40 -35.14
CA ALA A 426 -18.98 -3.38 -36.05
C ALA A 426 -18.23 -3.34 -37.38
N ILE A 427 -17.74 -4.48 -37.87
CA ILE A 427 -17.21 -4.69 -39.21
C ILE A 427 -18.22 -5.44 -40.10
N ILE A 428 -19.14 -6.16 -39.46
CA ILE A 428 -20.34 -6.73 -40.10
C ILE A 428 -21.51 -6.45 -39.13
N ASP A 429 -22.60 -5.89 -39.65
CA ASP A 429 -23.80 -5.56 -38.86
C ASP A 429 -25.05 -6.00 -39.62
N GLY A 430 -25.77 -6.96 -39.05
CA GLY A 430 -27.05 -7.47 -39.57
C GLY A 430 -26.98 -8.14 -40.93
N VAL A 431 -25.81 -8.57 -41.42
CA VAL A 431 -25.69 -9.20 -42.72
C VAL A 431 -26.23 -10.61 -42.71
N THR A 432 -27.21 -10.90 -43.57
CA THR A 432 -27.78 -12.26 -43.70
C THR A 432 -26.88 -13.19 -44.50
N VAL A 433 -26.45 -14.28 -43.94
CA VAL A 433 -25.84 -15.39 -44.63
C VAL A 433 -26.97 -16.31 -45.11
N SER A 434 -27.13 -16.45 -46.42
CA SER A 434 -28.19 -17.27 -47.01
C SER A 434 -28.06 -18.75 -46.63
N ALA A 435 -29.16 -19.49 -46.78
CA ALA A 435 -29.16 -20.93 -46.54
C ALA A 435 -28.12 -21.66 -47.38
N ASN A 436 -27.30 -22.52 -46.76
CA ASN A 436 -26.23 -23.29 -47.39
C ASN A 436 -25.18 -22.46 -48.10
N ALA A 437 -25.00 -21.19 -47.67
CA ALA A 437 -24.02 -20.27 -48.24
C ALA A 437 -22.85 -20.00 -47.33
N ILE A 438 -21.79 -19.42 -47.86
CA ILE A 438 -20.62 -18.96 -47.14
C ILE A 438 -20.48 -17.45 -47.34
N ASN A 439 -20.36 -16.71 -46.26
CA ASN A 439 -19.88 -15.33 -46.27
C ASN A 439 -18.38 -15.33 -45.94
N ARG A 440 -17.62 -14.54 -46.69
CA ARG A 440 -16.16 -14.47 -46.50
C ARG A 440 -15.70 -13.03 -46.43
N THR A 441 -15.05 -12.68 -45.35
CA THR A 441 -14.38 -11.40 -45.13
C THR A 441 -12.87 -11.60 -45.27
N THR A 442 -12.27 -10.96 -46.28
CA THR A 442 -10.83 -11.05 -46.55
C THR A 442 -10.11 -9.82 -46.02
N SER A 443 -8.81 -9.95 -45.78
CA SER A 443 -7.94 -8.87 -45.35
C SER A 443 -8.31 -8.28 -43.96
N LEU A 444 -8.76 -9.17 -43.04
CA LEU A 444 -8.98 -8.80 -41.67
C LEU A 444 -7.64 -8.78 -40.91
N VAL A 445 -7.35 -7.63 -40.31
CA VAL A 445 -6.20 -7.50 -39.38
C VAL A 445 -6.75 -7.30 -37.98
N VAL A 446 -6.29 -8.12 -37.05
CA VAL A 446 -6.58 -8.00 -35.62
C VAL A 446 -5.27 -7.61 -34.93
N GLY A 447 -5.20 -6.38 -34.45
CA GLY A 447 -4.00 -5.81 -33.82
C GLY A 447 -3.72 -6.36 -32.43
N PRO A 448 -2.55 -6.06 -31.85
CA PRO A 448 -2.20 -6.51 -30.51
C PRO A 448 -3.23 -6.06 -29.48
N GLY A 449 -3.73 -7.02 -28.69
CA GLY A 449 -4.73 -6.73 -27.70
C GLY A 449 -6.16 -6.51 -28.20
N GLU A 450 -6.42 -6.59 -29.52
CA GLU A 450 -7.77 -6.47 -30.07
C GLU A 450 -8.57 -7.78 -29.94
N ARG A 451 -9.89 -7.63 -29.94
CA ARG A 451 -10.87 -8.69 -29.71
C ARG A 451 -11.87 -8.76 -30.84
N LEU A 452 -12.08 -9.95 -31.38
CA LEU A 452 -13.11 -10.21 -32.37
C LEU A 452 -14.32 -10.84 -31.66
N ILE A 453 -15.46 -10.15 -31.72
CA ILE A 453 -16.72 -10.57 -31.12
C ILE A 453 -17.69 -10.91 -32.23
N ILE A 454 -18.36 -12.06 -32.10
CA ILE A 454 -19.35 -12.53 -33.06
C ILE A 454 -20.72 -12.68 -32.42
N ASN A 455 -21.76 -12.49 -33.21
CA ASN A 455 -23.14 -12.81 -32.92
C ASN A 455 -23.81 -13.47 -34.11
N SER A 456 -24.79 -14.30 -33.84
CA SER A 456 -25.63 -14.89 -34.91
C SER A 456 -27.07 -14.98 -34.44
N ALA A 457 -28.00 -14.59 -35.26
CA ALA A 457 -29.43 -14.68 -34.97
C ALA A 457 -29.92 -16.13 -34.78
N THR A 458 -29.19 -17.12 -35.31
CA THR A 458 -29.49 -18.55 -35.14
C THR A 458 -28.20 -19.33 -34.93
N GLN A 459 -28.32 -20.61 -34.49
CA GLN A 459 -27.20 -21.53 -34.37
C GLN A 459 -26.72 -22.12 -35.73
N ASN A 460 -27.24 -21.65 -36.88
CA ASN A 460 -26.90 -22.20 -38.18
C ASN A 460 -25.56 -21.68 -38.72
N ASN A 461 -25.03 -20.60 -38.19
CA ASN A 461 -23.79 -19.98 -38.65
C ASN A 461 -22.58 -20.52 -37.89
N ALA A 462 -21.63 -21.10 -38.61
CA ALA A 462 -20.33 -21.51 -38.11
C ALA A 462 -19.26 -20.54 -38.57
N PHE A 463 -18.53 -19.96 -37.62
CA PHE A 463 -17.46 -18.99 -37.83
C PHE A 463 -16.10 -19.69 -37.80
N THR A 464 -15.23 -19.38 -38.74
CA THR A 464 -13.85 -19.88 -38.79
C THR A 464 -12.91 -18.73 -39.18
N LEU A 465 -11.97 -18.41 -38.33
CA LEU A 465 -10.87 -17.48 -38.57
C LEU A 465 -9.64 -18.26 -39.01
N MET A 466 -9.11 -17.96 -40.17
CA MET A 466 -7.93 -18.61 -40.74
C MET A 466 -6.88 -17.56 -41.07
N GLY A 467 -5.66 -17.78 -40.66
CA GLY A 467 -4.60 -16.80 -40.91
C GLY A 467 -3.28 -17.15 -40.26
N PHE A 468 -2.52 -16.14 -39.95
CA PHE A 468 -1.27 -16.25 -39.24
C PHE A 468 -1.11 -15.07 -38.28
N GLU A 469 -0.37 -15.32 -37.20
CA GLU A 469 0.00 -14.31 -36.19
C GLU A 469 1.45 -13.91 -36.43
N ASP A 470 1.68 -12.59 -36.41
CA ASP A 470 3.02 -11.99 -36.44
C ASP A 470 3.36 -11.35 -35.10
N ALA A 471 4.62 -11.41 -34.72
CA ALA A 471 5.11 -10.73 -33.55
C ALA A 471 5.07 -9.20 -33.74
N THR A 472 4.06 -8.58 -33.21
CA THR A 472 3.85 -7.12 -33.25
C THR A 472 3.31 -6.70 -31.89
N ALA A 473 4.21 -6.23 -31.02
CA ALA A 473 3.85 -5.91 -29.65
C ALA A 473 3.08 -4.59 -29.52
N PHE A 474 2.07 -4.58 -28.68
CA PHE A 474 1.54 -3.36 -28.10
C PHE A 474 2.61 -2.68 -27.26
N ALA A 475 2.79 -1.37 -27.42
CA ALA A 475 3.80 -0.64 -26.68
C ALA A 475 3.38 -0.52 -25.20
N THR A 476 3.93 -1.38 -24.35
CA THR A 476 3.68 -1.35 -22.90
C THR A 476 4.65 -0.40 -22.22
N ARG A 477 4.22 0.19 -21.12
CA ARG A 477 4.99 1.13 -20.32
C ARG A 477 5.01 0.69 -18.87
N THR A 478 6.17 0.69 -18.24
CA THR A 478 6.35 0.36 -16.83
C THR A 478 7.16 1.47 -16.15
N TYR A 479 6.78 1.82 -14.94
CA TYR A 479 7.25 3.02 -14.26
C TYR A 479 7.94 2.77 -12.93
N TYR A 480 8.42 1.58 -12.68
CA TYR A 480 9.25 1.42 -11.50
C TYR A 480 10.60 2.12 -11.72
N THR A 481 10.80 3.25 -11.08
CA THR A 481 12.10 3.89 -10.93
C THR A 481 12.58 3.62 -9.51
N ASN A 482 13.69 2.92 -9.40
CA ASN A 482 14.40 2.84 -8.13
C ASN A 482 14.94 4.23 -7.81
N THR A 483 14.31 4.97 -6.90
CA THR A 483 14.74 6.30 -6.47
C THR A 483 15.81 6.26 -5.39
N SER A 484 16.40 5.10 -5.14
CA SER A 484 17.58 5.02 -4.27
C SER A 484 18.77 5.65 -4.96
N GLY A 485 18.98 6.91 -4.77
CA GLY A 485 20.27 7.51 -4.99
C GLY A 485 20.35 8.60 -6.02
N THR A 486 20.19 9.73 -5.55
CA THR A 486 21.23 10.79 -5.57
C THR A 486 20.97 11.74 -4.43
#